data_6244b4f5be1d80b17fc6d94b6761b424
#
_entry.id   6244b4f5be1d80b17fc6d94b6761b424
#
_cell.length_a   1.000
_cell.length_b   1.000
_cell.length_c   1.000
_cell.angle_alpha   90.00
_cell.angle_beta   90.00
_cell.angle_gamma   90.00
#
_symmetry.space_group_name_H-M   'P 1'
#
loop_
_entity.id
_entity.type
_entity.pdbx_description
1 polymer ?
#
loop_
_entity_poly.entity_id
_entity_poly.type
_entity_poly.pdbx_seq_one_letter_code
_entity_poly.pdbx_strand_id
1 'polypeptide(L)'
;MTDQNGLPLSVILDGANRHDIKLLEATLDGIVILRPECTAGHPQNLCLDAGYTGSAELVQQRGYTPHIRPRGEEKKEKEQNPNFRARRWVVEVTHSFFNRFRKLLVRFEKKAANYLALIQFACAIIVWRKCILVHKS
;
A
#
# COMPACT_ATOMS: atom_id res chain seq x y z
N MET A 1 0.69 -3.00 0.64
CA MET A 1 0.04 -1.83 1.28
C MET A 1 1.09 -0.92 1.88
N THR A 2 0.86 0.39 1.94
CA THR A 2 1.83 1.38 2.42
C THR A 2 1.14 2.41 3.31
N ASP A 3 1.93 3.11 4.15
CA ASP A 3 1.47 4.30 4.85
C ASP A 3 1.42 5.53 3.91
N GLN A 4 1.06 6.69 4.45
CA GLN A 4 0.99 7.95 3.69
C GLN A 4 2.37 8.45 3.18
N ASN A 5 3.47 7.93 3.68
CA ASN A 5 4.84 8.28 3.29
C ASN A 5 5.45 7.25 2.32
N GLY A 6 4.67 6.27 1.88
CA GLY A 6 5.12 5.19 1.00
C GLY A 6 5.91 4.10 1.71
N LEU A 7 5.87 4.04 3.05
CA LEU A 7 6.53 2.96 3.78
C LEU A 7 5.68 1.68 3.74
N PRO A 8 6.27 0.53 3.42
CA PRO A 8 5.54 -0.72 3.33
C PRO A 8 5.05 -1.17 4.72
N LEU A 9 3.75 -1.44 4.83
CA LEU A 9 3.08 -1.95 6.03
C LEU A 9 2.79 -3.45 5.93
N SER A 10 2.45 -3.90 4.72
CA SER A 10 2.09 -5.29 4.45
C SER A 10 2.39 -5.62 3.00
N VAL A 11 2.78 -6.86 2.74
CA VAL A 11 3.02 -7.39 1.40
C VAL A 11 2.51 -8.82 1.31
N ILE A 12 1.73 -9.09 0.27
CA ILE A 12 1.26 -10.43 -0.09
C ILE A 12 1.78 -10.74 -1.48
N LEU A 13 2.17 -11.98 -1.71
CA LEU A 13 2.66 -12.48 -2.99
C LEU A 13 1.73 -13.60 -3.47
N ASP A 14 1.23 -13.46 -4.70
CA ASP A 14 0.43 -14.50 -5.36
C ASP A 14 0.74 -14.55 -6.86
N GLY A 15 0.08 -15.47 -7.58
CA GLY A 15 0.24 -15.60 -9.02
C GLY A 15 -0.35 -14.41 -9.77
N ALA A 16 0.28 -14.01 -10.88
CA ALA A 16 -0.14 -12.87 -11.71
C ALA A 16 -1.54 -13.03 -12.33
N ASN A 17 -2.11 -14.22 -12.30
CA ASN A 17 -3.48 -14.51 -12.77
C ASN A 17 -4.56 -14.26 -11.73
N ARG A 18 -4.19 -13.87 -10.51
CA ARG A 18 -5.14 -13.57 -9.43
C ARG A 18 -5.44 -12.09 -9.38
N HIS A 19 -6.73 -11.75 -9.32
CA HIS A 19 -7.14 -10.35 -9.18
C HIS A 19 -6.75 -9.79 -7.81
N ASP A 20 -6.22 -8.58 -7.77
CA ASP A 20 -5.74 -7.91 -6.57
C ASP A 20 -6.80 -7.77 -5.48
N ILE A 21 -8.06 -7.59 -5.87
CA ILE A 21 -9.19 -7.50 -4.91
C ILE A 21 -9.31 -8.75 -4.02
N LYS A 22 -8.95 -9.93 -4.54
CA LYS A 22 -8.95 -11.19 -3.77
C LYS A 22 -7.83 -11.27 -2.73
N LEU A 23 -6.81 -10.42 -2.87
CA LEU A 23 -5.68 -10.34 -1.96
C LEU A 23 -5.84 -9.23 -0.91
N LEU A 24 -6.88 -8.39 -1.04
CA LEU A 24 -7.09 -7.25 -0.17
C LEU A 24 -7.22 -7.66 1.30
N GLU A 25 -8.04 -8.67 1.57
CA GLU A 25 -8.25 -9.18 2.93
C GLU A 25 -6.94 -9.64 3.57
N ALA A 26 -6.23 -10.54 2.91
CA ALA A 26 -4.94 -11.03 3.37
C ALA A 26 -3.90 -9.89 3.53
N THR A 27 -3.97 -8.87 2.65
CA THR A 27 -3.09 -7.70 2.74
C THR A 27 -3.39 -6.86 3.99
N LEU A 28 -4.64 -6.67 4.33
CA LEU A 28 -5.05 -5.94 5.54
C LEU A 28 -4.71 -6.73 6.81
N ASP A 29 -4.96 -8.04 6.81
CA ASP A 29 -4.65 -8.93 7.92
C ASP A 29 -3.13 -9.13 8.13
N GLY A 30 -2.34 -8.92 7.07
CA GLY A 30 -0.88 -8.99 7.10
C GLY A 30 -0.16 -7.81 7.77
N ILE A 31 -0.89 -6.82 8.29
CA ILE A 31 -0.30 -5.71 9.04
C ILE A 31 0.03 -6.16 10.45
N VAL A 32 1.32 -6.26 10.78
CA VAL A 32 1.80 -6.78 12.06
C VAL A 32 2.04 -5.70 13.13
N ILE A 33 2.04 -4.42 12.74
CA ILE A 33 2.23 -3.32 13.68
C ILE A 33 0.94 -3.00 14.42
N LEU A 34 1.05 -2.56 15.67
CA LEU A 34 -0.08 -2.01 16.39
C LEU A 34 -0.55 -0.73 15.70
N ARG A 35 -1.81 -0.72 15.28
CA ARG A 35 -2.44 0.46 14.71
C ARG A 35 -3.01 1.34 15.82
N PRO A 36 -2.95 2.68 15.68
CA PRO A 36 -3.70 3.56 16.54
C PRO A 36 -5.20 3.21 16.50
N GLU A 37 -5.92 3.44 17.58
CA GLU A 37 -7.36 3.27 17.57
C GLU A 37 -8.01 4.24 16.58
N CYS A 38 -8.94 3.72 15.77
CA CYS A 38 -9.73 4.53 14.88
C CYS A 38 -10.80 5.26 15.68
N THR A 39 -10.72 6.59 15.70
CA THR A 39 -11.72 7.44 16.37
C THR A 39 -12.34 8.41 15.38
N ALA A 40 -13.47 9.01 15.73
CA ALA A 40 -14.13 10.01 14.89
C ALA A 40 -13.22 11.20 14.56
N GLY A 41 -12.33 11.60 15.49
CA GLY A 41 -11.34 12.66 15.29
C GLY A 41 -10.09 12.23 14.51
N HIS A 42 -9.80 10.93 14.47
CA HIS A 42 -8.63 10.37 13.79
C HIS A 42 -9.01 9.12 12.98
N PRO A 43 -9.76 9.29 11.88
CA PRO A 43 -10.15 8.17 11.02
C PRO A 43 -8.93 7.59 10.29
N GLN A 44 -8.89 6.26 10.15
CA GLN A 44 -7.88 5.59 9.37
C GLN A 44 -8.34 5.47 7.91
N ASN A 45 -7.87 6.37 7.07
CA ASN A 45 -8.26 6.42 5.66
C ASN A 45 -7.47 5.40 4.84
N LEU A 46 -8.16 4.60 4.01
CA LEU A 46 -7.56 3.67 3.07
C LEU A 46 -7.94 4.06 1.64
N CYS A 47 -6.94 4.50 0.87
CA CYS A 47 -7.11 4.83 -0.54
C CYS A 47 -6.85 3.59 -1.41
N LEU A 48 -7.80 3.23 -2.24
CA LEU A 48 -7.73 2.11 -3.16
C LEU A 48 -8.06 2.59 -4.58
N ASP A 49 -7.52 1.91 -5.58
CA ASP A 49 -7.83 2.23 -6.97
C ASP A 49 -9.20 1.69 -7.40
N ALA A 50 -9.60 2.00 -8.63
CA ALA A 50 -10.88 1.58 -9.18
C ALA A 50 -11.05 0.05 -9.31
N GLY A 51 -9.95 -0.71 -9.29
CA GLY A 51 -9.98 -2.17 -9.33
C GLY A 51 -10.58 -2.79 -8.07
N TYR A 52 -10.67 -2.01 -6.99
CA TYR A 52 -11.23 -2.44 -5.71
C TYR A 52 -12.70 -2.00 -5.50
N THR A 53 -13.38 -1.58 -6.56
CA THR A 53 -14.82 -1.26 -6.49
C THR A 53 -15.59 -2.46 -5.97
N GLY A 54 -16.44 -2.25 -4.96
CA GLY A 54 -17.21 -3.31 -4.29
C GLY A 54 -16.56 -3.86 -3.00
N SER A 55 -15.32 -3.43 -2.64
CA SER A 55 -14.65 -3.88 -1.41
C SER A 55 -14.82 -2.93 -0.21
N ALA A 56 -15.67 -1.91 -0.32
CA ALA A 56 -15.83 -0.89 0.72
C ALA A 56 -16.27 -1.50 2.07
N GLU A 57 -17.21 -2.44 2.05
CA GLU A 57 -17.69 -3.11 3.26
C GLU A 57 -16.58 -3.90 3.96
N LEU A 58 -15.78 -4.65 3.22
CA LEU A 58 -14.62 -5.38 3.74
C LEU A 58 -13.63 -4.45 4.44
N VAL A 59 -13.37 -3.29 3.84
CA VAL A 59 -12.46 -2.25 4.37
C VAL A 59 -13.01 -1.66 5.67
N GLN A 60 -14.31 -1.36 5.71
CA GLN A 60 -14.99 -0.83 6.89
C GLN A 60 -15.00 -1.83 8.06
N GLN A 61 -15.24 -3.12 7.78
CA GLN A 61 -15.20 -4.18 8.80
C GLN A 61 -13.84 -4.29 9.49
N ARG A 62 -12.76 -3.83 8.84
CA ARG A 62 -11.42 -3.78 9.41
C ARG A 62 -11.04 -2.44 10.02
N GLY A 63 -12.03 -1.56 10.20
CA GLY A 63 -11.86 -0.27 10.88
C GLY A 63 -11.20 0.81 10.04
N TYR A 64 -11.25 0.71 8.69
CA TYR A 64 -10.77 1.76 7.79
C TYR A 64 -11.93 2.52 7.15
N THR A 65 -11.69 3.79 6.84
CA THR A 65 -12.57 4.58 5.98
C THR A 65 -12.13 4.39 4.53
N PRO A 66 -12.95 3.72 3.67
CA PRO A 66 -12.57 3.44 2.29
C PRO A 66 -12.66 4.69 1.41
N HIS A 67 -11.64 4.92 0.60
CA HIS A 67 -11.62 5.91 -0.46
C HIS A 67 -11.33 5.18 -1.79
N ILE A 68 -12.39 4.70 -2.44
CA ILE A 68 -12.34 3.97 -3.71
C ILE A 68 -12.96 4.86 -4.77
N ARG A 69 -12.19 5.21 -5.79
CA ARG A 69 -12.67 6.08 -6.86
C ARG A 69 -12.86 5.31 -8.15
N PRO A 70 -14.08 5.36 -8.74
CA PRO A 70 -14.34 4.81 -10.06
C PRO A 70 -13.47 5.46 -11.14
N ARG A 71 -13.24 4.71 -12.23
CA ARG A 71 -12.50 5.24 -13.39
C ARG A 71 -13.21 6.45 -13.97
N GLY A 72 -12.48 7.52 -14.19
CA GLY A 72 -12.99 8.77 -14.79
C GLY A 72 -13.39 9.85 -13.80
N GLU A 73 -13.65 9.56 -12.54
CA GLU A 73 -13.98 10.57 -11.52
C GLU A 73 -12.78 11.47 -11.19
N GLU A 74 -11.56 10.94 -11.18
CA GLU A 74 -10.35 11.75 -10.98
C GLU A 74 -10.19 12.86 -12.02
N LYS A 75 -10.60 12.60 -13.27
CA LYS A 75 -10.53 13.60 -14.35
C LYS A 75 -11.53 14.73 -14.09
N LYS A 76 -12.77 14.39 -13.72
CA LYS A 76 -13.82 15.36 -13.39
C LYS A 76 -13.42 16.20 -12.17
N GLU A 77 -12.86 15.58 -11.14
CA GLU A 77 -12.46 16.28 -9.92
C GLU A 77 -11.26 17.20 -10.14
N LYS A 78 -10.31 16.81 -11.00
CA LYS A 78 -9.20 17.67 -11.41
C LYS A 78 -9.67 18.88 -12.23
N GLU A 79 -10.73 18.71 -13.03
CA GLU A 79 -11.36 19.80 -13.78
C GLU A 79 -12.09 20.79 -12.85
N GLN A 80 -12.70 20.28 -11.78
CA GLN A 80 -13.44 21.09 -10.79
C GLN A 80 -12.53 21.69 -9.71
N ASN A 81 -11.42 21.03 -9.37
CA ASN A 81 -10.48 21.49 -8.35
C ASN A 81 -9.05 21.40 -8.86
N PRO A 82 -8.47 22.50 -9.38
CA PRO A 82 -7.10 22.53 -9.89
C PRO A 82 -6.03 22.13 -8.88
N ASN A 83 -6.32 22.25 -7.57
CA ASN A 83 -5.42 21.88 -6.49
C ASN A 83 -5.54 20.39 -6.09
N PHE A 84 -6.47 19.67 -6.71
CA PHE A 84 -6.62 18.24 -6.47
C PHE A 84 -5.38 17.47 -6.93
N ARG A 85 -4.74 16.77 -6.02
CA ARG A 85 -3.64 15.84 -6.33
C ARG A 85 -4.05 14.42 -5.95
N ALA A 86 -4.14 13.55 -6.95
CA ALA A 86 -4.29 12.12 -6.71
C ALA A 86 -3.09 11.61 -5.91
N ARG A 87 -3.34 10.84 -4.84
CA ARG A 87 -2.25 10.31 -3.97
C ARG A 87 -1.50 9.12 -4.58
N ARG A 88 -1.50 8.98 -5.89
CA ARG A 88 -0.76 7.90 -6.62
C ARG A 88 0.74 7.95 -6.38
N TRP A 89 1.29 9.14 -6.15
CA TRP A 89 2.71 9.31 -5.87
C TRP A 89 3.21 8.45 -4.69
N VAL A 90 2.33 8.11 -3.74
CA VAL A 90 2.69 7.25 -2.59
C VAL A 90 3.10 5.86 -3.06
N VAL A 91 2.35 5.27 -3.99
CA VAL A 91 2.65 3.95 -4.56
C VAL A 91 3.92 4.01 -5.41
N GLU A 92 4.08 5.08 -6.20
CA GLU A 92 5.28 5.31 -7.02
C GLU A 92 6.55 5.44 -6.15
N VAL A 93 6.45 6.13 -5.02
CA VAL A 93 7.54 6.23 -4.03
C VAL A 93 7.92 4.85 -3.49
N THR A 94 6.95 4.03 -3.12
CA THR A 94 7.19 2.67 -2.64
C THR A 94 7.88 1.82 -3.71
N HIS A 95 7.40 1.87 -4.96
CA HIS A 95 8.05 1.17 -6.07
C HIS A 95 9.48 1.66 -6.28
N SER A 96 9.73 2.97 -6.19
CA SER A 96 11.09 3.52 -6.29
C SER A 96 12.03 3.00 -5.22
N PHE A 97 11.53 2.74 -4.00
CA PHE A 97 12.32 2.13 -2.94
C PHE A 97 12.68 0.68 -3.28
N PHE A 98 11.74 -0.12 -3.77
CA PHE A 98 11.99 -1.50 -4.18
C PHE A 98 12.95 -1.60 -5.37
N ASN A 99 12.89 -0.67 -6.31
CA ASN A 99 13.78 -0.63 -7.48
C ASN A 99 15.27 -0.51 -7.13
N ARG A 100 15.61 -0.11 -5.90
CA ARG A 100 16.99 -0.09 -5.40
C ARG A 100 17.53 -1.49 -5.07
N PHE A 101 16.66 -2.49 -4.97
CA PHE A 101 17.04 -3.87 -4.67
C PHE A 101 17.06 -4.69 -5.96
N ARG A 102 18.26 -4.84 -6.56
CA ARG A 102 18.44 -5.54 -7.85
C ARG A 102 17.79 -6.93 -7.92
N LYS A 103 17.84 -7.69 -6.82
CA LYS A 103 17.24 -9.03 -6.75
C LYS A 103 15.70 -9.03 -6.76
N LEU A 104 15.07 -7.88 -6.52
CA LEU A 104 13.62 -7.72 -6.63
C LEU A 104 13.18 -7.30 -8.03
N LEU A 105 14.04 -6.56 -8.76
CA LEU A 105 13.75 -6.15 -10.15
C LEU A 105 13.66 -7.35 -11.10
N VAL A 106 14.53 -8.32 -10.89
CA VAL A 106 14.53 -9.56 -11.67
C VAL A 106 14.37 -10.72 -10.70
N ARG A 107 13.25 -11.42 -10.83
CA ARG A 107 12.96 -12.55 -9.96
C ARG A 107 13.80 -13.76 -10.36
N PHE A 108 14.87 -14.01 -9.63
CA PHE A 108 15.67 -15.24 -9.75
C PHE A 108 15.16 -16.37 -8.86
N GLU A 109 14.42 -16.05 -7.81
CA GLU A 109 13.92 -17.01 -6.84
C GLU A 109 12.75 -17.81 -7.43
N LYS A 110 12.95 -19.12 -7.59
CA LYS A 110 11.92 -20.04 -8.10
C LYS A 110 10.81 -20.26 -7.06
N LYS A 111 11.18 -20.35 -5.78
CA LYS A 111 10.22 -20.56 -4.68
C LYS A 111 9.58 -19.25 -4.27
N ALA A 112 8.24 -19.18 -4.28
CA ALA A 112 7.50 -17.98 -3.89
C ALA A 112 7.84 -17.53 -2.45
N ALA A 113 8.00 -18.47 -1.52
CA ALA A 113 8.37 -18.17 -0.14
C ALA A 113 9.73 -17.46 -0.02
N ASN A 114 10.74 -17.88 -0.79
CA ASN A 114 12.05 -17.23 -0.79
C ASN A 114 11.96 -15.81 -1.35
N TYR A 115 11.18 -15.63 -2.43
CA TYR A 115 10.98 -14.30 -3.01
C TYR A 115 10.22 -13.37 -2.07
N LEU A 116 9.18 -13.88 -1.38
CA LEU A 116 8.46 -13.13 -0.35
C LEU A 116 9.40 -12.71 0.79
N ALA A 117 10.26 -13.61 1.27
CA ALA A 117 11.24 -13.30 2.31
C ALA A 117 12.22 -12.18 1.88
N LEU A 118 12.65 -12.17 0.61
CA LEU A 118 13.47 -11.08 0.07
C LEU A 118 12.72 -9.74 0.05
N ILE A 119 11.43 -9.74 -0.32
CA ILE A 119 10.60 -8.53 -0.30
C ILE A 119 10.44 -8.03 1.14
N GLN A 120 10.13 -8.92 2.08
CA GLN A 120 9.99 -8.56 3.50
C GLN A 120 11.29 -8.00 4.08
N PHE A 121 12.44 -8.57 3.72
CA PHE A 121 13.75 -8.05 4.11
C PHE A 121 14.02 -6.65 3.53
N ALA A 122 13.67 -6.43 2.27
CA ALA A 122 13.75 -5.10 1.66
C ALA A 122 12.83 -4.10 2.35
N CYS A 123 11.59 -4.48 2.72
CA CYS A 123 10.68 -3.67 3.52
C CYS A 123 11.32 -3.26 4.85
N ALA A 124 11.92 -4.21 5.57
CA ALA A 124 12.58 -3.94 6.84
C ALA A 124 13.72 -2.91 6.68
N ILE A 125 14.55 -3.04 5.65
CA ILE A 125 15.62 -2.09 5.36
C ILE A 125 15.07 -0.69 5.03
N ILE A 126 14.00 -0.60 4.23
CA ILE A 126 13.37 0.66 3.86
C ILE A 126 12.86 1.39 5.11
N VAL A 127 12.10 0.69 5.95
CA VAL A 127 11.54 1.24 7.21
C VAL A 127 12.66 1.65 8.16
N TRP A 128 13.64 0.78 8.38
CA TRP A 128 14.79 1.06 9.26
C TRP A 128 15.55 2.33 8.85
N ARG A 129 15.87 2.47 7.56
CA ARG A 129 16.52 3.68 7.04
C ARG A 129 15.72 4.95 7.31
N LYS A 130 14.39 4.87 7.19
CA LYS A 130 13.54 6.02 7.48
C LYS A 130 13.51 6.37 8.96
N CYS A 131 13.47 5.39 9.85
CA CYS A 131 13.57 5.59 11.29
C CYS A 131 14.86 6.29 11.69
N ILE A 132 16.01 5.88 11.13
CA ILE A 132 17.29 6.52 11.40
C ILE A 132 17.32 7.99 10.96
N LEU A 133 16.73 8.31 9.82
CA LEU A 133 16.67 9.69 9.31
C LEU A 133 15.82 10.60 10.20
N VAL A 134 14.70 10.09 10.72
CA VAL A 134 13.84 10.86 11.64
C VAL A 134 14.52 11.16 12.97
N HIS A 135 15.38 10.26 13.47
CA HIS A 135 16.10 10.47 14.73
C HIS A 135 17.32 11.40 14.61
N LYS A 136 17.70 11.77 13.39
CA LYS A 136 18.82 12.71 13.12
C LYS A 136 18.36 14.14 12.83
N SER A 137 17.04 14.35 12.76
CA SER A 137 16.40 15.67 12.55
C SER A 137 15.93 16.24 13.86
#